data_785c6e9b1f271a81cd7f37f0f8d42f87
#
_entry.id   785c6e9b1f271a81cd7f37f0f8d42f87
#
_cell.length_a   1.000
_cell.length_b   1.000
_cell.length_c   1.000
_cell.angle_alpha   90.00
_cell.angle_beta   90.00
_cell.angle_gamma   90.00
#
_symmetry.space_group_name_H-M   'P 1'
#
loop_
_entity.id
_entity.type
_entity.pdbx_description
1 polymer ?
#
loop_
_entity_poly.entity_id
_entity_poly.type
_entity_poly.pdbx_seq_one_letter_code
_entity_poly.pdbx_strand_id
1 'polypeptide(L)'
;MIKIDKCVARPTEFNVIKVTSALGDEVQKAFKTADKLDKKLDRPRNTWKAIFQYHGLIWTDIWGFEFIANYGKENQCRRQPVSLNDRIVEDRDSEQFLIPNELFERYFM
;
A
#
# COMPACT_ATOMS: atom_id res chain seq x y z
N MET A 1 15.23 -23.50 -28.79
CA MET A 1 16.16 -23.17 -27.68
C MET A 1 15.72 -21.86 -27.04
N ILE A 2 15.54 -21.87 -25.75
CA ILE A 2 15.16 -20.66 -25.00
C ILE A 2 16.40 -19.81 -24.82
N LYS A 3 16.36 -18.58 -25.31
CA LYS A 3 17.45 -17.63 -25.13
C LYS A 3 17.19 -16.82 -23.87
N ILE A 4 18.09 -16.93 -22.91
CA ILE A 4 18.01 -16.15 -21.68
C ILE A 4 18.96 -14.95 -21.80
N ASP A 5 18.39 -13.75 -21.87
CA ASP A 5 19.18 -12.54 -21.87
C ASP A 5 19.33 -12.04 -20.43
N LYS A 6 20.55 -11.66 -20.08
CA LYS A 6 20.81 -11.01 -18.80
C LYS A 6 20.36 -9.56 -18.90
N CYS A 7 19.33 -9.22 -18.13
CA CYS A 7 18.89 -7.83 -17.98
C CYS A 7 19.59 -7.22 -16.78
N VAL A 8 20.32 -6.14 -17.01
CA VAL A 8 20.79 -5.29 -15.93
C VAL A 8 19.69 -4.27 -15.68
N ALA A 9 19.02 -4.37 -14.52
CA ALA A 9 18.02 -3.40 -14.14
C ALA A 9 18.68 -2.01 -14.06
N ARG A 10 18.08 -1.02 -14.73
CA ARG A 10 18.52 0.37 -14.57
C ARG A 10 18.29 0.76 -13.12
N PRO A 11 19.23 1.51 -12.50
CA PRO A 11 18.97 2.06 -11.17
C PRO A 11 17.71 2.91 -11.26
N THR A 12 16.65 2.44 -10.64
CA THR A 12 15.39 3.19 -10.50
C THR A 12 15.25 3.60 -9.05
N GLU A 13 14.87 4.84 -8.84
CA GLU A 13 14.50 5.29 -7.51
C GLU A 13 13.12 4.76 -7.17
N PHE A 14 13.02 4.12 -6.03
CA PHE A 14 11.75 3.67 -5.47
C PHE A 14 11.50 4.41 -4.17
N ASN A 15 10.25 4.78 -3.94
CA ASN A 15 9.80 5.16 -2.61
C ASN A 15 9.45 3.89 -1.86
N VAL A 16 10.04 3.72 -0.70
CA VAL A 16 9.80 2.53 0.14
C VAL A 16 9.19 2.98 1.47
N ILE A 17 8.04 2.42 1.78
CA ILE A 17 7.32 2.70 3.02
C ILE A 17 7.29 1.43 3.86
N LYS A 18 7.91 1.47 5.04
CA LYS A 18 7.86 0.36 5.97
C LYS A 18 6.59 0.43 6.80
N VAL A 19 5.85 -0.67 6.87
CA VAL A 19 4.66 -0.78 7.70
C VAL A 19 5.07 -1.04 9.15
N THR A 20 5.23 0.03 9.91
CA THR A 20 5.57 -0.03 11.35
C THR A 20 4.30 -0.03 12.20
N SER A 21 4.43 -0.40 13.48
CA SER A 21 3.31 -0.31 14.41
C SER A 21 2.83 1.13 14.59
N ALA A 22 3.74 2.10 14.60
CA ALA A 22 3.39 3.52 14.68
C ALA A 22 2.58 3.98 13.48
N LEU A 23 2.98 3.58 12.26
CA LEU A 23 2.22 3.86 11.06
C LEU A 23 0.85 3.17 11.09
N GLY A 24 0.80 1.92 11.56
CA GLY A 24 -0.46 1.19 11.73
C GLY A 24 -1.43 1.91 12.64
N ASP A 25 -0.97 2.41 13.79
CA ASP A 25 -1.81 3.17 14.72
C ASP A 25 -2.32 4.47 14.10
N GLU A 26 -1.48 5.17 13.34
CA GLU A 26 -1.85 6.39 12.63
C GLU A 26 -2.93 6.11 11.57
N VAL A 27 -2.75 5.08 10.78
CA VAL A 27 -3.71 4.66 9.75
C VAL A 27 -5.04 4.26 10.38
N GLN A 28 -5.02 3.49 11.45
CA GLN A 28 -6.22 3.08 12.15
C GLN A 28 -7.03 4.29 12.63
N LYS A 29 -6.39 5.26 13.27
CA LYS A 29 -7.04 6.50 13.71
C LYS A 29 -7.63 7.28 12.55
N ALA A 30 -6.86 7.43 11.48
CA ALA A 30 -7.29 8.18 10.29
C ALA A 30 -8.52 7.55 9.65
N PHE A 31 -8.56 6.23 9.52
CA PHE A 31 -9.70 5.54 8.92
C PHE A 31 -10.92 5.53 9.83
N LYS A 32 -10.76 5.41 11.14
CA LYS A 32 -11.87 5.57 12.08
C LYS A 32 -12.50 6.95 11.98
N THR A 33 -11.70 7.99 11.93
CA THR A 33 -12.17 9.38 11.79
C THR A 33 -12.85 9.59 10.43
N ALA A 34 -12.23 9.12 9.36
CA ALA A 34 -12.77 9.23 8.01
C ALA A 34 -14.13 8.52 7.89
N ASP A 35 -14.24 7.32 8.45
CA ASP A 35 -15.50 6.56 8.44
C ASP A 35 -16.65 7.31 9.16
N LYS A 36 -16.36 7.90 10.31
CA LYS A 36 -17.34 8.70 11.03
C LYS A 36 -17.82 9.91 10.21
N LEU A 37 -16.88 10.60 9.58
CA LEU A 37 -17.20 11.77 8.74
C LEU A 37 -17.99 11.37 7.50
N ASP A 38 -17.62 10.27 6.87
CA ASP A 38 -18.29 9.79 5.66
C ASP A 38 -19.72 9.31 5.95
N LYS A 39 -19.94 8.64 7.08
CA LYS A 39 -21.28 8.28 7.54
C LYS A 39 -22.16 9.49 7.79
N LYS A 40 -21.60 10.54 8.39
CA LYS A 40 -22.31 11.79 8.66
C LYS A 40 -22.69 12.52 7.38
N LEU A 41 -21.81 12.47 6.35
CA LEU A 41 -22.02 13.12 5.06
C LEU A 41 -22.71 12.23 4.03
N ASP A 42 -22.89 10.95 4.36
CA ASP A 42 -23.38 9.92 3.45
C ASP A 42 -22.53 9.83 2.14
N ARG A 43 -21.21 9.95 2.28
CA ARG A 43 -20.24 9.95 1.17
C ARG A 43 -18.92 9.32 1.59
N PRO A 44 -18.27 8.52 0.75
CA PRO A 44 -16.95 7.94 1.06
C PRO A 44 -15.76 8.88 0.80
N ARG A 45 -15.97 10.18 0.81
CA ARG A 45 -14.97 11.18 0.43
C ARG A 45 -13.72 11.17 1.31
N ASN A 46 -13.90 11.13 2.63
CA ASN A 46 -12.77 11.18 3.57
C ASN A 46 -12.01 9.87 3.57
N THR A 47 -12.69 8.75 3.41
CA THR A 47 -12.05 7.44 3.25
C THR A 47 -11.19 7.40 2.00
N TRP A 48 -11.66 7.92 0.87
CA TRP A 48 -10.86 8.00 -0.36
C TRP A 48 -9.61 8.85 -0.18
N LYS A 49 -9.72 10.01 0.49
CA LYS A 49 -8.57 10.86 0.79
C LYS A 49 -7.55 10.12 1.65
N ALA A 50 -8.01 9.39 2.65
CA ALA A 50 -7.12 8.62 3.52
C ALA A 50 -6.39 7.51 2.76
N ILE A 51 -7.05 6.83 1.83
CA ILE A 51 -6.40 5.82 0.97
C ILE A 51 -5.22 6.42 0.22
N PHE A 52 -5.41 7.57 -0.41
CA PHE A 52 -4.33 8.26 -1.12
C PHE A 52 -3.25 8.78 -0.19
N GLN A 53 -3.64 9.35 0.96
CA GLN A 53 -2.70 9.88 1.94
C GLN A 53 -1.74 8.81 2.47
N TYR A 54 -2.23 7.59 2.66
CA TYR A 54 -1.45 6.47 3.20
C TYR A 54 -1.00 5.48 2.14
N HIS A 55 -0.92 5.94 0.88
CA HIS A 55 -0.34 5.15 -0.22
C HIS A 55 -0.98 3.77 -0.42
N GLY A 56 -2.28 3.68 -0.18
CA GLY A 56 -3.03 2.44 -0.33
C GLY A 56 -3.12 1.59 0.93
N LEU A 57 -2.44 1.97 2.02
CA LEU A 57 -2.60 1.28 3.30
C LEU A 57 -3.92 1.69 3.93
N ILE A 58 -4.77 0.71 4.24
CA ILE A 58 -6.11 0.92 4.81
C ILE A 58 -6.31 0.11 6.09
N TRP A 59 -7.28 0.53 6.86
CA TRP A 59 -7.73 -0.21 8.03
C TRP A 59 -9.26 -0.26 8.07
N THR A 60 -9.80 -1.45 8.37
CA THR A 60 -11.23 -1.64 8.60
C THR A 60 -11.45 -2.48 9.87
N ASP A 61 -12.61 -2.32 10.49
CA ASP A 61 -12.98 -3.11 11.68
C ASP A 61 -13.07 -4.61 11.39
N ILE A 62 -13.42 -4.97 10.16
CA ILE A 62 -13.68 -6.36 9.77
C ILE A 62 -12.39 -7.09 9.39
N TRP A 63 -11.52 -6.44 8.60
CA TRP A 63 -10.37 -7.08 7.99
C TRP A 63 -9.03 -6.64 8.56
N GLY A 64 -9.01 -5.62 9.45
CA GLY A 64 -7.79 -5.05 9.97
C GLY A 64 -7.02 -4.26 8.91
N PHE A 65 -5.70 -4.42 8.90
CA PHE A 65 -4.84 -3.74 7.93
C PHE A 65 -4.78 -4.47 6.61
N GLU A 66 -4.97 -3.72 5.55
CA GLU A 66 -4.87 -4.20 4.18
C GLU A 66 -4.19 -3.15 3.30
N PHE A 67 -3.73 -3.58 2.15
CA PHE A 67 -3.14 -2.73 1.13
C PHE A 67 -3.97 -2.82 -0.14
N ILE A 68 -4.36 -1.66 -0.66
CA ILE A 68 -5.02 -1.57 -1.97
C ILE A 68 -4.01 -1.03 -2.97
N ALA A 69 -3.44 -1.92 -3.77
CA ALA A 69 -2.51 -1.52 -4.81
C ALA A 69 -3.25 -0.79 -5.94
N ASN A 70 -2.61 0.26 -6.45
CA ASN A 70 -3.07 0.96 -7.65
C ASN A 70 -4.51 1.46 -7.55
N TYR A 71 -4.89 1.95 -6.38
CA TYR A 71 -6.22 2.51 -6.15
C TYR A 71 -6.52 3.63 -7.15
N GLY A 72 -7.69 3.56 -7.77
CA GLY A 72 -8.10 4.49 -8.82
C GLY A 72 -7.75 4.05 -10.25
N LYS A 73 -6.97 2.99 -10.42
CA LYS A 73 -6.68 2.41 -11.73
C LYS A 73 -7.62 1.23 -11.99
N GLU A 74 -8.48 1.37 -12.99
CA GLU A 74 -9.42 0.33 -13.37
C GLU A 74 -8.71 -0.98 -13.70
N ASN A 75 -9.27 -2.10 -13.25
CA ASN A 75 -8.76 -3.46 -13.48
C ASN A 75 -7.39 -3.79 -12.86
N GLN A 76 -6.75 -2.85 -12.15
CA GLN A 76 -5.46 -3.07 -11.51
C GLN A 76 -5.52 -2.96 -10.00
N CYS A 77 -6.66 -2.59 -9.46
CA CYS A 77 -6.85 -2.45 -8.02
C CYS A 77 -6.95 -3.84 -7.38
N ARG A 78 -6.05 -4.13 -6.44
CA ARG A 78 -6.03 -5.39 -5.70
C ARG A 78 -5.88 -5.13 -4.21
N ARG A 79 -6.63 -5.89 -3.45
CA ARG A 79 -6.65 -5.83 -2.00
C ARG A 79 -5.86 -7.00 -1.42
N GLN A 80 -4.91 -6.71 -0.52
CA GLN A 80 -4.01 -7.70 0.05
C GLN A 80 -3.86 -7.49 1.55
N PRO A 81 -3.79 -8.57 2.36
CA PRO A 81 -3.50 -8.42 3.78
C PRO A 81 -2.07 -7.91 3.98
N VAL A 82 -1.88 -7.11 5.04
CA VAL A 82 -0.60 -6.50 5.37
C VAL A 82 -0.15 -6.94 6.75
N SER A 83 1.12 -7.27 6.88
CA SER A 83 1.76 -7.59 8.15
C SER A 83 2.77 -6.51 8.55
N LEU A 84 3.10 -6.45 9.83
CA LEU A 84 4.15 -5.56 10.31
C LEU A 84 5.47 -5.84 9.59
N ASN A 85 6.20 -4.78 9.33
CA ASN A 85 7.49 -4.78 8.62
C ASN A 85 7.41 -5.07 7.12
N ASP A 86 6.24 -5.31 6.55
CA ASP A 86 6.08 -5.34 5.11
C ASP A 86 6.46 -3.99 4.51
N ARG A 87 6.78 -3.97 3.23
CA ARG A 87 7.17 -2.76 2.50
C ARG A 87 6.16 -2.48 1.39
N ILE A 88 5.74 -1.22 1.32
CA ILE A 88 5.03 -0.71 0.15
C ILE A 88 6.07 -0.01 -0.70
N VAL A 89 6.25 -0.48 -1.93
CA VAL A 89 7.20 0.08 -2.88
C VAL A 89 6.44 0.77 -3.99
N GLU A 90 6.78 2.02 -4.24
CA GLU A 90 6.17 2.83 -5.28
C GLU A 90 7.25 3.23 -6.30
N ASP A 91 7.03 2.93 -7.57
CA ASP A 91 7.98 3.25 -8.64
C ASP A 91 7.73 4.64 -9.24
N ARG A 92 8.51 5.00 -10.28
CA ARG A 92 8.37 6.28 -10.98
C ARG A 92 7.00 6.54 -11.56
N ASP A 93 6.33 5.49 -12.01
CA ASP A 93 5.02 5.58 -12.64
C ASP A 93 3.89 5.52 -11.62
N SER A 94 4.23 5.63 -10.34
CA SER A 94 3.31 5.52 -9.21
C SER A 94 2.64 4.16 -9.10
N GLU A 95 3.23 3.14 -9.72
CA GLU A 95 2.79 1.76 -9.50
C GLU A 95 3.25 1.29 -8.13
N GLN A 96 2.35 0.64 -7.43
CA GLN A 96 2.57 0.23 -6.05
C GLN A 96 2.61 -1.29 -5.93
N PHE A 97 3.53 -1.76 -5.08
CA PHE A 97 3.71 -3.18 -4.81
C PHE A 97 3.85 -3.40 -3.32
N LEU A 98 3.23 -4.46 -2.82
CA LEU A 98 3.44 -4.91 -1.44
C LEU A 98 4.50 -6.00 -1.47
N ILE A 99 5.59 -5.79 -0.75
CA ILE A 99 6.69 -6.74 -0.62
C ILE A 99 6.76 -7.22 0.82
N PRO A 100 6.54 -8.52 1.09
CA PRO A 100 6.71 -9.06 2.43
C PRO A 100 8.11 -8.83 2.98
N ASN A 101 8.22 -8.63 4.29
CA ASN A 101 9.49 -8.32 4.94
C ASN A 101 10.60 -9.32 4.59
N GLU A 102 10.30 -10.61 4.60
CA GLU A 102 11.27 -11.65 4.28
C GLU A 102 11.86 -11.51 2.89
N LEU A 103 11.00 -11.21 1.89
CA LEU A 103 11.45 -11.01 0.52
C LEU A 103 12.21 -9.70 0.37
N PHE A 104 11.79 -8.65 1.07
CA PHE A 104 12.49 -7.38 1.03
C PHE A 104 13.91 -7.51 1.58
N GLU A 105 14.08 -8.13 2.72
CA GLU A 105 15.41 -8.36 3.32
C GLU A 105 16.30 -9.22 2.44
N ARG A 106 15.74 -10.22 1.76
CA ARG A 106 16.49 -11.14 0.90
C ARG A 106 17.01 -10.48 -0.37
N TYR A 107 16.22 -9.60 -1.01
CA TYR A 107 16.52 -9.08 -2.34
C TYR A 107 16.88 -7.61 -2.41
N PHE A 108 16.62 -6.83 -1.37
CA PHE A 108 16.82 -5.38 -1.39
C PHE A 108 17.75 -4.86 -0.29
N MET A 109 18.20 -5.73 0.58
CA MET A 109 19.13 -5.34 1.66
C MET A 109 20.45 -6.08 1.56
#